data_2746c6335896414414f69fa9e0519051
#
_entry.id   2746c6335896414414f69fa9e0519051
#
_cell.length_a   1.000
_cell.length_b   1.000
_cell.length_c   1.000
_cell.angle_alpha   90.00
_cell.angle_beta   90.00
_cell.angle_gamma   90.00
#
_symmetry.space_group_name_H-M   'P 1'
#
loop_
_entity.id
_entity.type
_entity.pdbx_description
1 polymer ?
#
loop_
_entity_poly.entity_id
_entity_poly.type
_entity_poly.pdbx_seq_one_letter_code
_entity_poly.pdbx_strand_id
1 'polypeptide(L)'
;MDVIKRIDMLMKERDWSDYRLSAESGLSSSTIANIHRRNTVPSISTLESICSAFGITLAQFFTEDSHTVQLNSEQQDLFDRWIALTDNQKELIYRIIKEMK
;
A
#
# COMPACT_ATOMS: atom_id res chain seq x y z
N MET A 1 0.61 -8.49 12.81
CA MET A 1 1.30 -7.64 11.80
C MET A 1 2.61 -7.14 12.37
N ASP A 2 3.66 -7.18 11.60
CA ASP A 2 4.93 -6.55 11.96
C ASP A 2 4.93 -5.11 11.40
N VAL A 3 4.82 -4.13 12.30
CA VAL A 3 4.71 -2.71 11.95
C VAL A 3 5.95 -2.23 11.18
N ILE A 4 7.13 -2.66 11.61
CA ILE A 4 8.40 -2.23 11.00
C ILE A 4 8.53 -2.81 9.60
N LYS A 5 8.17 -4.08 9.41
CA LYS A 5 8.15 -4.69 8.08
C LYS A 5 7.15 -3.99 7.16
N ARG A 6 6.02 -3.56 7.69
CA ARG A 6 5.03 -2.82 6.93
C ARG A 6 5.59 -1.46 6.47
N ILE A 7 6.28 -0.76 7.35
CA ILE A 7 6.97 0.50 7.02
C ILE A 7 8.00 0.26 5.90
N ASP A 8 8.83 -0.77 6.07
CA ASP A 8 9.87 -1.11 5.09
C ASP A 8 9.28 -1.44 3.72
N MET A 9 8.18 -2.17 3.70
CA MET A 9 7.49 -2.50 2.46
C MET A 9 6.96 -1.25 1.75
N LEU A 10 6.35 -0.33 2.50
CA LEU A 10 5.82 0.92 1.96
C LEU A 10 6.94 1.82 1.43
N MET A 11 8.09 1.85 2.10
CA MET A 11 9.28 2.56 1.63
C MET A 11 9.80 1.95 0.34
N LYS A 12 9.88 0.64 0.29
CA LYS A 12 10.39 -0.10 -0.86
C LYS A 12 9.51 0.10 -2.10
N GLU A 13 8.20 0.08 -1.92
CA GLU A 13 7.25 0.34 -3.00
C GLU A 13 7.45 1.72 -3.62
N ARG A 14 7.90 2.69 -2.81
CA ARG A 14 8.11 4.08 -3.22
C ARG A 14 9.56 4.39 -3.58
N ASP A 15 10.45 3.43 -3.39
CA ASP A 15 11.88 3.60 -3.54
C ASP A 15 12.42 4.72 -2.64
N TRP A 16 11.94 4.76 -1.39
CA TRP A 16 12.35 5.75 -0.40
C TRP A 16 13.46 5.21 0.49
N SER A 17 14.45 6.08 0.73
CA SER A 17 15.46 5.88 1.77
C SER A 17 14.96 6.40 3.11
N ASP A 18 15.68 6.10 4.18
CA ASP A 18 15.42 6.68 5.51
C ASP A 18 15.45 8.21 5.47
N TYR A 19 16.38 8.78 4.71
CA TYR A 19 16.47 10.22 4.51
C TYR A 19 15.19 10.78 3.91
N ARG A 20 14.65 10.13 2.88
CA ARG A 20 13.43 10.56 2.23
C ARG A 20 12.24 10.48 3.19
N LEU A 21 12.13 9.39 3.95
CA LEU A 21 11.07 9.25 4.94
C LEU A 21 11.17 10.34 6.01
N SER A 22 12.37 10.64 6.50
CA SER A 22 12.61 11.71 7.45
C SER A 22 12.14 13.06 6.88
N ALA A 23 12.54 13.37 5.65
CA ALA A 23 12.19 14.63 5.00
C ALA A 23 10.67 14.78 4.81
N GLU A 24 10.01 13.73 4.37
CA GLU A 24 8.56 13.76 4.07
C GLU A 24 7.69 13.71 5.33
N SER A 25 8.15 13.04 6.38
CA SER A 25 7.38 12.88 7.63
C SER A 25 7.59 14.00 8.62
N GLY A 26 8.66 14.78 8.47
CA GLY A 26 9.07 15.77 9.46
C GLY A 26 9.73 15.18 10.70
N LEU A 27 9.92 13.86 10.74
CA LEU A 27 10.61 13.18 11.82
C LEU A 27 12.14 13.30 11.64
N SER A 28 12.87 13.29 12.75
CA SER A 28 14.34 13.35 12.66
C SER A 28 14.91 12.06 12.07
N SER A 29 16.06 12.18 11.41
CA SER A 29 16.77 11.00 10.90
C SER A 29 17.12 10.02 12.00
N SER A 30 17.41 10.51 13.23
CA SER A 30 17.67 9.67 14.39
C SER A 30 16.44 8.83 14.76
N THR A 31 15.25 9.43 14.72
CA THR A 31 13.99 8.72 15.00
C THR A 31 13.79 7.58 14.03
N ILE A 32 13.94 7.83 12.73
CA ILE A 32 13.79 6.81 11.68
C ILE A 32 14.85 5.71 11.85
N ALA A 33 16.11 6.10 12.04
CA ALA A 33 17.20 5.15 12.23
C ALA A 33 16.98 4.26 13.46
N ASN A 34 16.46 4.83 14.56
CA ASN A 34 16.19 4.07 15.78
C ASN A 34 15.06 3.05 15.62
N ILE A 35 14.02 3.36 14.84
CA ILE A 35 12.96 2.41 14.52
C ILE A 35 13.57 1.16 13.88
N HIS A 36 14.42 1.34 12.89
CA HIS A 36 15.04 0.22 12.18
C HIS A 36 16.10 -0.51 13.04
N ARG A 37 16.95 0.25 13.71
CA ARG A 37 18.08 -0.32 14.46
C ARG A 37 17.64 -1.08 15.69
N ARG A 38 16.69 -0.53 16.44
CA ARG A 38 16.24 -1.11 17.72
C ARG A 38 15.03 -2.01 17.58
N ASN A 39 14.50 -2.12 16.39
CA ASN A 39 13.27 -2.88 16.11
C ASN A 39 12.15 -2.48 17.09
N THR A 40 12.03 -1.17 17.33
CA THR A 40 11.07 -0.60 18.28
C THR A 40 9.85 -0.12 17.53
N VAL A 41 8.67 -0.57 17.96
CA VAL A 41 7.40 -0.11 17.39
C VAL A 41 7.22 1.38 17.70
N PRO A 42 7.01 2.23 16.69
CA PRO A 42 6.82 3.65 16.92
C PRO A 42 5.51 3.93 17.65
N SER A 43 5.46 5.07 18.34
CA SER A 43 4.21 5.55 18.95
C SER A 43 3.16 5.84 17.87
N ILE A 44 1.89 5.91 18.26
CA ILE A 44 0.79 6.24 17.34
C ILE A 44 1.04 7.60 16.66
N SER A 45 1.48 8.58 17.41
CA SER A 45 1.79 9.92 16.90
C SER A 45 2.90 9.88 15.82
N THR A 46 3.96 9.13 16.09
CA THR A 46 5.05 8.92 15.11
C THR A 46 4.53 8.17 13.88
N LEU A 47 3.72 7.15 14.10
CA LEU A 47 3.14 6.36 13.00
C LEU A 47 2.19 7.20 12.13
N GLU A 48 1.42 8.09 12.73
CA GLU A 48 0.57 9.03 11.98
C GLU A 48 1.41 9.92 11.05
N SER A 49 2.55 10.42 11.54
CA SER A 49 3.46 11.23 10.73
C SER A 49 4.02 10.42 9.54
N ILE A 50 4.37 9.17 9.78
CA ILE A 50 4.86 8.26 8.74
C ILE A 50 3.75 7.98 7.72
N CYS A 51 2.54 7.70 8.17
CA CYS A 51 1.39 7.46 7.28
C CYS A 51 1.08 8.69 6.43
N SER A 52 1.11 9.88 7.02
CA SER A 52 0.91 11.13 6.28
C SER A 52 1.96 11.30 5.17
N ALA A 53 3.22 10.97 5.48
CA ALA A 53 4.28 11.01 4.48
C ALA A 53 4.00 10.06 3.32
N PHE A 54 3.48 8.88 3.58
CA PHE A 54 3.11 7.90 2.54
C PHE A 54 1.80 8.24 1.83
N GLY A 55 1.03 9.20 2.33
CA GLY A 55 -0.27 9.53 1.75
C GLY A 55 -1.35 8.51 2.06
N ILE A 56 -1.24 7.80 3.18
CA ILE A 56 -2.21 6.79 3.61
C ILE A 56 -2.75 7.13 5.00
N THR A 57 -3.88 6.53 5.36
CA THR A 57 -4.45 6.62 6.70
C THR A 57 -3.88 5.53 7.60
N LEU A 58 -4.05 5.67 8.91
CA LEU A 58 -3.72 4.59 9.87
C LEU A 58 -4.51 3.32 9.55
N ALA A 59 -5.76 3.47 9.18
CA ALA A 59 -6.60 2.32 8.81
C ALA A 59 -6.02 1.57 7.63
N GLN A 60 -5.58 2.29 6.58
CA GLN A 60 -4.92 1.70 5.41
C GLN A 60 -3.60 1.04 5.78
N PHE A 61 -2.84 1.66 6.69
CA PHE A 61 -1.59 1.09 7.18
C PHE A 61 -1.81 -0.27 7.84
N PHE A 62 -2.83 -0.38 8.67
CA PHE A 62 -3.14 -1.60 9.41
C PHE A 62 -3.99 -2.60 8.63
N THR A 63 -4.39 -2.29 7.42
CA THR A 63 -5.07 -3.24 6.55
C THR A 63 -4.06 -4.26 6.07
N GLU A 64 -4.24 -5.50 6.50
CA GLU A 64 -3.36 -6.58 6.09
C GLU A 64 -3.63 -7.00 4.65
N ASP A 65 -2.61 -7.59 4.04
CA ASP A 65 -2.62 -8.03 2.65
C ASP A 65 -3.65 -9.12 2.34
N SER A 66 -4.38 -9.61 3.34
CA SER A 66 -5.47 -10.56 3.14
C SER A 66 -6.55 -10.06 2.17
N HIS A 67 -6.60 -8.75 1.95
CA HIS A 67 -7.51 -8.11 0.99
C HIS A 67 -6.79 -7.63 -0.28
N THR A 68 -5.48 -7.74 -0.32
CA THR A 68 -4.70 -7.40 -1.51
C THR A 68 -4.60 -8.66 -2.35
N VAL A 69 -5.41 -8.72 -3.38
CA VAL A 69 -5.33 -9.82 -4.34
C VAL A 69 -4.07 -9.60 -5.17
N GLN A 70 -3.07 -10.45 -4.97
CA GLN A 70 -1.94 -10.48 -5.89
C GLN A 70 -2.39 -11.12 -7.19
N LEU A 71 -2.56 -10.27 -8.20
CA LEU A 71 -2.97 -10.74 -9.51
C LEU A 71 -1.77 -11.41 -10.20
N ASN A 72 -1.99 -12.59 -10.77
CA ASN A 72 -0.99 -13.19 -11.66
C ASN A 72 -1.00 -12.42 -13.01
N SER A 73 -0.08 -12.76 -13.90
CA SER A 73 0.07 -12.06 -15.19
C SER A 73 -1.21 -12.07 -16.02
N GLU A 74 -1.90 -13.20 -16.03
CA GLU A 74 -3.15 -13.36 -16.78
C GLU A 74 -4.27 -12.52 -16.19
N GLN A 75 -4.40 -12.52 -14.87
CA GLN A 75 -5.38 -11.71 -14.16
C GLN A 75 -5.10 -10.22 -14.30
N GLN A 76 -3.82 -9.82 -14.24
CA GLN A 76 -3.42 -8.43 -14.44
C GLN A 76 -3.76 -7.95 -15.85
N ASP A 77 -3.50 -8.77 -16.86
CA ASP A 77 -3.85 -8.45 -18.25
C ASP A 77 -5.36 -8.27 -18.42
N LEU A 78 -6.15 -9.16 -17.83
CA LEU A 78 -7.60 -9.09 -17.85
C LEU A 78 -8.10 -7.81 -17.17
N PHE A 79 -7.53 -7.47 -16.02
CA PHE A 79 -7.89 -6.28 -15.26
C PHE A 79 -7.57 -5.01 -16.06
N ASP A 80 -6.40 -4.95 -16.69
CA ASP A 80 -5.99 -3.81 -17.50
C ASP A 80 -6.93 -3.60 -18.70
N ARG A 81 -7.34 -4.69 -19.34
CA ARG A 81 -8.30 -4.64 -20.46
C ARG A 81 -9.67 -4.21 -19.99
N TRP A 82 -10.08 -4.65 -18.80
CA TRP A 82 -11.35 -4.26 -18.19
C TRP A 82 -11.42 -2.75 -17.96
N ILE A 83 -10.36 -2.16 -17.39
CA ILE A 83 -10.31 -0.72 -17.12
C ILE A 83 -10.43 0.10 -18.41
N ALA A 84 -9.91 -0.41 -19.51
CA ALA A 84 -9.93 0.28 -20.81
C ALA A 84 -11.30 0.22 -21.49
N LEU A 85 -12.23 -0.59 -21.01
CA LEU A 85 -13.55 -0.73 -21.61
C LEU A 85 -14.46 0.48 -21.34
N THR A 86 -15.39 0.73 -22.25
CA THR A 86 -16.47 1.67 -22.00
C THR A 86 -17.47 1.10 -21.00
N ASP A 87 -18.30 1.94 -20.40
CA ASP A 87 -19.32 1.51 -19.44
C ASP A 87 -20.30 0.51 -20.07
N ASN A 88 -20.68 0.73 -21.32
CA ASN A 88 -21.57 -0.18 -22.05
C ASN A 88 -20.91 -1.55 -22.27
N GLN A 89 -19.63 -1.56 -22.60
CA GLN A 89 -18.87 -2.82 -22.77
C GLN A 89 -18.73 -3.57 -21.46
N LYS A 90 -18.48 -2.87 -20.37
CA LYS A 90 -18.40 -3.47 -19.02
C LYS A 90 -19.73 -4.10 -18.63
N GLU A 91 -20.83 -3.41 -18.87
CA GLU A 91 -22.16 -3.91 -18.57
C GLU A 91 -22.49 -5.18 -19.36
N LEU A 92 -22.15 -5.21 -20.65
CA LEU A 92 -22.37 -6.38 -21.49
C LEU A 92 -21.58 -7.59 -20.98
N ILE A 93 -20.29 -7.41 -20.66
CA ILE A 93 -19.43 -8.47 -20.13
C ILE A 93 -19.95 -8.96 -18.78
N TYR A 94 -20.38 -8.03 -17.92
CA TYR A 94 -20.93 -8.38 -16.61
C TYR A 94 -22.19 -9.24 -16.73
N ARG A 95 -23.06 -8.95 -17.69
CA ARG A 95 -24.25 -9.78 -17.97
C ARG A 95 -23.85 -11.19 -18.40
N ILE A 96 -22.87 -11.29 -19.28
CA ILE A 96 -22.38 -12.60 -19.75
C ILE A 96 -21.85 -13.41 -18.56
N ILE A 97 -21.04 -12.80 -17.70
CA ILE A 97 -20.50 -13.47 -16.53
C ILE A 97 -21.61 -13.93 -15.58
N LYS A 98 -22.63 -13.11 -15.37
CA LYS A 98 -23.77 -13.44 -14.50
C LYS A 98 -24.56 -14.65 -14.99
N GLU A 99 -24.68 -14.79 -16.31
CA GLU A 99 -25.42 -15.92 -16.91
C GLU A 99 -24.60 -17.20 -16.97
N MET A 100 -23.29 -17.09 -16.83
CA MET A 100 -22.38 -18.23 -16.74
C MET A 100 -22.42 -18.81 -15.33
N LYS A 101 -22.92 -19.99 -15.20
CA LYS A 101 -22.90 -20.70 -13.93
C LYS A 101 -21.94 -21.87 -13.97
#